data_bdd7f51518e5ffe8d697cb6484179401
#
_entry.id   bdd7f51518e5ffe8d697cb6484179401
#
_cell.length_a   1.000
_cell.length_b   1.000
_cell.length_c   1.000
_cell.angle_alpha   90.00
_cell.angle_beta   90.00
_cell.angle_gamma   90.00
#
_symmetry.space_group_name_H-M   'P 1'
#
loop_
_entity.id
_entity.type
_entity.pdbx_description
1 polymer ?
#
loop_
_entity_poly.entity_id
_entity_poly.type
_entity_poly.pdbx_seq_one_letter_code
_entity_poly.pdbx_strand_id
1 'polypeptide(L)'
;KRLSKKYPSFKDDYRKFLDSLKEDPLQGDEITKNIRKIRMAIRSKGKGKAGGARVITMNILTDMRSGRVVLLVLYDKEEASSVKVNVIKQMVRDMGLEAE
;
A
#
# COMPACT_ATOMS: atom_id res chain seq x y z
N LYS A 1 11.16 -10.12 7.32
CA LYS A 1 9.83 -10.40 6.83
C LYS A 1 9.88 -11.32 5.63
N ARG A 2 8.75 -11.98 5.35
CA ARG A 2 8.72 -13.00 4.31
C ARG A 2 9.13 -12.50 2.94
N LEU A 3 8.61 -11.34 2.52
CA LEU A 3 8.91 -10.82 1.18
C LEU A 3 10.37 -10.40 1.04
N SER A 4 10.96 -9.86 2.10
CA SER A 4 12.36 -9.46 2.02
C SER A 4 13.29 -10.67 1.95
N LYS A 5 12.87 -11.82 2.46
CA LYS A 5 13.64 -13.04 2.32
C LYS A 5 13.49 -13.64 0.93
N LYS A 6 12.29 -13.57 0.37
CA LYS A 6 12.01 -14.15 -0.93
C LYS A 6 12.57 -13.32 -2.08
N TYR A 7 12.58 -12.00 -1.94
CA TYR A 7 13.01 -11.10 -3.01
C TYR A 7 14.14 -10.21 -2.53
N PRO A 8 15.37 -10.42 -3.03
CA PRO A 8 16.53 -9.66 -2.55
C PRO A 8 16.41 -8.14 -2.70
N SER A 9 15.69 -7.66 -3.71
CA SER A 9 15.56 -6.22 -3.94
C SER A 9 14.46 -5.57 -3.10
N PHE A 10 13.71 -6.36 -2.31
CA PHE A 10 12.50 -5.85 -1.66
C PHE A 10 12.75 -4.65 -0.77
N LYS A 11 13.80 -4.66 0.04
CA LYS A 11 14.05 -3.55 0.96
C LYS A 11 14.29 -2.24 0.22
N ASP A 12 15.07 -2.29 -0.86
CA ASP A 12 15.31 -1.10 -1.68
C ASP A 12 14.03 -0.67 -2.39
N ASP A 13 13.27 -1.62 -2.91
CA ASP A 13 12.02 -1.31 -3.60
C ASP A 13 11.02 -0.67 -2.66
N TYR A 14 10.95 -1.18 -1.44
CA TYR A 14 10.04 -0.63 -0.43
C TYR A 14 10.44 0.80 -0.06
N ARG A 15 11.73 1.06 0.12
CA ARG A 15 12.21 2.41 0.42
C ARG A 15 11.86 3.38 -0.70
N LYS A 16 12.09 2.98 -1.95
CA LYS A 16 11.73 3.82 -3.09
C LYS A 16 10.22 4.06 -3.16
N PHE A 17 9.44 3.05 -2.80
CA PHE A 17 8.00 3.20 -2.74
C PHE A 17 7.58 4.22 -1.69
N LEU A 18 8.18 4.16 -0.50
CA LEU A 18 7.87 5.13 0.55
C LEU A 18 8.23 6.55 0.12
N ASP A 19 9.36 6.72 -0.58
CA ASP A 19 9.74 8.03 -1.10
C ASP A 19 8.72 8.53 -2.11
N SER A 20 8.21 7.64 -2.97
CA SER A 20 7.21 8.03 -3.95
C SER A 20 5.90 8.45 -3.28
N LEU A 21 5.55 7.84 -2.16
CA LEU A 21 4.36 8.22 -1.41
C LEU A 21 4.48 9.61 -0.79
N LYS A 22 5.69 10.01 -0.41
CA LYS A 22 5.92 11.37 0.09
C LYS A 22 5.66 12.40 -0.99
N GLU A 23 6.02 12.08 -2.23
CA GLU A 23 5.82 12.99 -3.34
C GLU A 23 4.40 12.97 -3.86
N ASP A 24 3.77 11.80 -3.87
CA ASP A 24 2.40 11.65 -4.35
C ASP A 24 1.64 10.69 -3.45
N PRO A 25 1.02 11.19 -2.38
CA PRO A 25 0.28 10.33 -1.45
C PRO A 25 -1.06 9.83 -2.01
N LEU A 26 -1.48 10.33 -3.16
CA LEU A 26 -2.75 9.94 -3.77
C LEU A 26 -2.57 9.07 -5.00
N GLN A 27 -1.41 8.45 -5.14
CA GLN A 27 -1.18 7.58 -6.28
C GLN A 27 -2.00 6.29 -6.17
N GLY A 28 -2.16 5.61 -7.30
CA GLY A 28 -2.91 4.37 -7.36
C GLY A 28 -4.39 4.61 -7.56
N ASP A 29 -5.18 3.57 -7.33
CA ASP A 29 -6.62 3.61 -7.55
C ASP A 29 -7.36 3.65 -6.22
N GLU A 30 -8.28 4.59 -6.09
CA GLU A 30 -9.13 4.64 -4.89
C GLU A 30 -10.17 3.53 -4.98
N ILE A 31 -10.15 2.62 -4.01
CA ILE A 31 -11.08 1.50 -4.01
C ILE A 31 -12.29 1.74 -3.12
N THR A 32 -12.16 2.62 -2.14
CA THR A 32 -13.26 3.15 -1.36
C THR A 32 -12.75 4.44 -0.75
N LYS A 33 -13.59 5.19 -0.08
CA LYS A 33 -13.23 6.53 0.41
C LYS A 33 -11.94 6.51 1.21
N ASN A 34 -10.95 7.28 0.76
CA ASN A 34 -9.64 7.46 1.40
C ASN A 34 -8.76 6.21 1.43
N ILE A 35 -9.17 5.14 0.76
CA ILE A 35 -8.40 3.90 0.73
C ILE A 35 -7.98 3.63 -0.70
N ARG A 36 -6.69 3.44 -0.91
CA ARG A 36 -6.12 3.27 -2.23
C ARG A 36 -5.35 1.97 -2.34
N LYS A 37 -5.32 1.45 -3.56
CA LYS A 37 -4.56 0.26 -3.90
C LYS A 37 -3.48 0.68 -4.87
N ILE A 38 -2.23 0.45 -4.52
CA ILE A 38 -1.08 0.94 -5.26
C ILE A 38 -0.21 -0.22 -5.67
N ARG A 39 0.28 -0.17 -6.91
CA ARG A 39 1.22 -1.16 -7.43
C ARG A 39 2.63 -0.78 -6.99
N MET A 40 3.39 -1.76 -6.54
CA MET A 40 4.77 -1.56 -6.14
C MET A 40 5.64 -2.55 -6.89
N ALA A 41 6.66 -2.04 -7.58
CA ALA A 41 7.56 -2.91 -8.31
C ALA A 41 8.49 -3.64 -7.35
N ILE A 42 8.77 -4.91 -7.65
CA ILE A 42 9.82 -5.68 -7.00
C ILE A 42 10.80 -6.06 -8.09
N ARG A 43 11.92 -5.37 -8.14
CA ARG A 43 12.86 -5.51 -9.26
C ARG A 43 13.36 -6.93 -9.44
N SER A 44 13.63 -7.63 -8.36
CA SER A 44 14.15 -8.99 -8.45
C SER A 44 13.13 -10.00 -8.99
N LYS A 45 11.85 -9.61 -9.09
CA LYS A 45 10.86 -10.45 -9.78
C LYS A 45 10.94 -10.30 -11.30
N GLY A 46 11.42 -9.15 -11.78
CA GLY A 46 11.53 -8.90 -13.22
C GLY A 46 10.22 -8.71 -13.94
N LYS A 47 9.15 -8.37 -13.23
CA LYS A 47 7.81 -8.28 -13.84
C LYS A 47 7.22 -6.87 -13.80
N GLY A 48 8.00 -5.87 -13.41
CA GLY A 48 7.54 -4.51 -13.31
C GLY A 48 6.51 -4.31 -12.22
N LYS A 49 5.84 -3.15 -12.24
CA LYS A 49 4.85 -2.82 -11.21
C LYS A 49 3.67 -3.76 -11.24
N ALA A 50 3.22 -4.18 -12.41
CA ALA A 50 2.04 -5.02 -12.54
C ALA A 50 2.23 -6.38 -11.87
N GLY A 51 3.44 -6.92 -11.91
CA GLY A 51 3.73 -8.24 -11.35
C GLY A 51 4.36 -8.21 -9.97
N GLY A 52 4.57 -7.04 -9.39
CA GLY A 52 5.25 -6.91 -8.10
C GLY A 52 4.31 -7.15 -6.92
N ALA A 53 4.18 -6.15 -6.06
CA ALA A 53 3.33 -6.21 -4.89
C ALA A 53 2.19 -5.22 -5.00
N ARG A 54 1.22 -5.38 -4.12
CA ARG A 54 0.14 -4.41 -3.95
C ARG A 54 0.20 -3.87 -2.54
N VAL A 55 -0.04 -2.57 -2.41
CA VAL A 55 -0.06 -1.92 -1.11
C VAL A 55 -1.42 -1.23 -0.95
N ILE A 56 -2.07 -1.52 0.16
CA ILE A 56 -3.34 -0.85 0.49
C ILE A 56 -3.00 0.23 1.49
N THR A 57 -3.38 1.46 1.17
CA THR A 57 -3.09 2.62 2.02
C THR A 57 -4.37 3.33 2.40
N MET A 58 -4.31 4.06 3.50
CA MET A 58 -5.38 4.95 3.92
C MET A 58 -4.83 6.35 4.06
N ASN A 59 -5.49 7.31 3.43
CA ASN A 59 -5.11 8.71 3.51
C ASN A 59 -5.90 9.38 4.62
N ILE A 60 -5.19 9.96 5.58
CA ILE A 60 -5.79 10.67 6.70
C ILE A 60 -5.40 12.13 6.60
N LEU A 61 -6.40 12.99 6.50
CA LEU A 61 -6.18 14.43 6.44
C LEU A 61 -6.30 14.99 7.85
N THR A 62 -5.19 15.50 8.37
CA THR A 62 -5.19 16.02 9.75
C THR A 62 -5.54 17.50 9.76
N ASP A 63 -5.18 18.24 8.69
CA ASP A 63 -5.60 19.62 8.49
C ASP A 63 -5.42 19.94 7.01
N MET A 64 -5.53 21.22 6.64
CA MET A 64 -5.50 21.61 5.24
C MET A 64 -4.13 21.43 4.58
N ARG A 65 -3.08 21.33 5.37
CA ARG A 65 -1.71 21.23 4.83
C ARG A 65 -1.05 19.89 5.13
N SER A 66 -1.53 19.20 6.11
CA SER A 66 -0.91 17.98 6.59
C SER A 66 -1.79 16.80 6.35
N GLY A 67 -1.16 15.69 6.02
CA GLY A 67 -1.88 14.45 5.88
C GLY A 67 -0.95 13.31 6.25
N ARG A 68 -1.52 12.16 6.49
CA ARG A 68 -0.77 10.93 6.73
C ARG A 68 -1.23 9.86 5.79
N VAL A 69 -0.30 9.02 5.40
CA VAL A 69 -0.61 7.80 4.67
C VAL A 69 -0.30 6.64 5.59
N VAL A 70 -1.30 5.83 5.87
CA VAL A 70 -1.13 4.64 6.68
C VAL A 70 -1.12 3.44 5.76
N LEU A 71 -0.07 2.63 5.85
CA LEU A 71 0.01 1.39 5.07
C LEU A 71 -0.72 0.30 5.82
N LEU A 72 -1.81 -0.18 5.25
CA LEU A 72 -2.66 -1.18 5.90
C LEU A 72 -2.21 -2.60 5.58
N VAL A 73 -1.93 -2.88 4.32
CA VAL A 73 -1.59 -4.22 3.85
C VAL A 73 -0.58 -4.11 2.74
N LEU A 74 0.37 -5.03 2.72
CA LEU A 74 1.28 -5.20 1.60
C LEU A 74 1.32 -6.68 1.28
N TYR A 75 1.05 -7.04 0.04
CA TYR A 75 1.03 -8.46 -0.34
C TYR A 75 1.61 -8.66 -1.74
N ASP A 76 2.18 -9.84 -1.95
CA ASP A 76 2.69 -10.27 -3.25
C ASP A 76 1.50 -10.54 -4.16
N LYS A 77 1.52 -9.93 -5.35
CA LYS A 77 0.43 -10.14 -6.29
C LYS A 77 0.22 -11.61 -6.64
N GLU A 78 1.30 -12.39 -6.65
CA GLU A 78 1.19 -13.81 -6.98
C GLU A 78 0.58 -14.64 -5.86
N GLU A 79 0.64 -14.17 -4.63
CA GLU A 79 0.07 -14.88 -3.49
C GLU A 79 -1.39 -14.55 -3.26
N ALA A 80 -1.81 -13.36 -3.70
CA ALA A 80 -3.20 -12.94 -3.54
C ALA A 80 -3.56 -12.00 -4.67
N SER A 81 -4.73 -12.17 -5.24
CA SER A 81 -5.19 -11.31 -6.33
C SER A 81 -5.81 -10.02 -5.81
N SER A 82 -6.43 -10.07 -4.63
CA SER A 82 -7.04 -8.89 -4.05
C SER A 82 -7.34 -9.14 -2.57
N VAL A 83 -7.65 -8.04 -1.88
CA VAL A 83 -8.13 -8.08 -0.51
C VAL A 83 -9.53 -7.47 -0.53
N LYS A 84 -10.48 -8.13 0.09
CA LYS A 84 -11.87 -7.68 0.08
C LYS A 84 -12.02 -6.37 0.82
N VAL A 85 -12.86 -5.48 0.29
CA VAL A 85 -13.09 -4.16 0.89
C VAL A 85 -13.61 -4.30 2.33
N ASN A 86 -14.47 -5.28 2.60
CA ASN A 86 -14.99 -5.48 3.95
C ASN A 86 -13.89 -5.79 4.95
N VAL A 87 -12.88 -6.55 4.53
CA VAL A 87 -11.73 -6.87 5.37
C VAL A 87 -10.93 -5.61 5.67
N ILE A 88 -10.71 -4.79 4.64
CA ILE A 88 -9.98 -3.53 4.80
C ILE A 88 -10.73 -2.60 5.75
N LYS A 89 -12.04 -2.47 5.59
CA LYS A 89 -12.83 -1.62 6.47
C LYS A 89 -12.78 -2.10 7.91
N GLN A 90 -12.77 -3.42 8.12
CA GLN A 90 -12.64 -3.96 9.47
C GLN A 90 -11.28 -3.63 10.07
N MET A 91 -10.21 -3.71 9.28
CA MET A 91 -8.88 -3.31 9.74
C MET A 91 -8.86 -1.85 10.19
N VAL A 92 -9.50 -0.98 9.41
CA VAL A 92 -9.55 0.45 9.73
C VAL A 92 -10.27 0.65 11.07
N ARG A 93 -11.38 -0.04 11.27
CA ARG A 93 -12.11 0.05 12.55
C ARG A 93 -11.28 -0.47 13.71
N ASP A 94 -10.62 -1.62 13.51
CA ASP A 94 -9.82 -2.25 14.56
C ASP A 94 -8.64 -1.37 14.98
N MET A 95 -8.11 -0.59 14.04
CA MET A 95 -7.00 0.31 14.30
C MET A 95 -7.44 1.68 14.83
N GLY A 96 -8.73 1.92 14.91
CA GLY A 96 -9.24 3.20 15.38
C GLY A 96 -9.04 4.34 14.39
N LEU A 97 -8.91 4.02 13.11
CA LEU A 97 -8.64 5.01 12.07
C LEU A 97 -9.89 5.46 11.32
N GLU A 98 -11.03 4.99 11.74
CA GLU A 98 -12.28 5.26 11.06
C GLU A 98 -12.58 6.76 11.08
N ALA A 99 -12.80 7.34 9.89
CA ALA A 99 -13.14 8.75 9.77
C ALA A 99 -14.63 8.93 9.96
N GLU A 100 -14.96 10.06 10.52
CA GLU A 100 -16.34 10.45 10.74
C GLU A 100 -17.07 10.69 9.43
#